data_587a8810b1990146f1b04b4be97abf7a
#
_entry.id   587a8810b1990146f1b04b4be97abf7a
#
_cell.length_a   1.000
_cell.length_b   1.000
_cell.length_c   1.000
_cell.angle_alpha   90.00
_cell.angle_beta   90.00
_cell.angle_gamma   90.00
#
_symmetry.space_group_name_H-M   'P 1'
#
loop_
_entity.id
_entity.type
_entity.pdbx_description
1 polymer ?
#
loop_
_entity_poly.entity_id
_entity_poly.type
_entity_poly.pdbx_seq_one_letter_code
_entity_poly.pdbx_strand_id
1 'polypeptide(L)'
;MKRTIILFCLLLPAAWVWAQQIHTAEYFELATPIPSTESHEYQASNYVKLLPGFQSRPEIGSYVQMKIEKTLERTEWYYEILNDDGTITYQHLEYASDTTVNHKDVKIIIRTNTLYDKGEHAEVTREYIYEGGGKVYWWNKGLQEFTVLYDFGAEEGDEWEITVGTDSIVTHVDAVEEYEFEGNPIKVLHVSDADDVFSGTIFCGIGHMTSFFPERLMQKGIGYRVVGIRCYWRDGELVFKYGDRDCDEVYQEYHNGLDESAENQFNIYPNPTNGVLVVETVCTPSLPTQTYRIPNLMGQTLMTGTITAETQQVDVSNLPEGMYFITVGEGTQKFVVN
;
A
#
# COMPACT_ATOMS: atom_id res chain seq x y z
N MET A 1 -1.49 -5.27 27.58
CA MET A 1 -0.49 -6.24 28.06
C MET A 1 0.70 -5.47 28.63
N LYS A 2 1.12 -5.75 29.87
CA LYS A 2 2.27 -5.07 30.48
C LYS A 2 3.54 -5.62 29.85
N ARG A 3 4.25 -4.84 29.05
CA ARG A 3 5.57 -5.21 28.53
C ARG A 3 6.65 -4.79 29.53
N THR A 4 7.48 -5.78 29.87
CA THR A 4 8.58 -5.74 30.82
C THR A 4 9.74 -4.94 30.22
N ILE A 5 10.27 -4.00 30.99
CA ILE A 5 11.45 -3.21 30.67
C ILE A 5 12.68 -4.13 30.70
N ILE A 6 13.43 -4.23 29.62
CA ILE A 6 14.76 -4.88 29.60
C ILE A 6 15.81 -3.81 29.84
N LEU A 7 16.41 -3.86 31.02
CA LEU A 7 17.55 -3.01 31.40
C LEU A 7 18.85 -3.69 30.91
N PHE A 8 19.52 -3.10 29.94
CA PHE A 8 20.88 -3.52 29.58
C PHE A 8 21.88 -2.69 30.37
N CYS A 9 22.46 -3.30 31.41
CA CYS A 9 23.65 -2.78 32.09
C CYS A 9 24.90 -3.32 31.39
N LEU A 10 25.64 -2.49 30.68
CA LEU A 10 27.02 -2.73 30.27
C LEU A 10 27.96 -2.19 31.35
N LEU A 11 28.61 -3.10 32.08
CA LEU A 11 29.70 -2.80 33.00
C LEU A 11 30.99 -2.57 32.21
N LEU A 12 31.48 -1.33 32.16
CA LEU A 12 32.84 -0.98 31.78
C LEU A 12 33.54 -0.23 32.94
N PRO A 13 34.87 -0.34 33.09
CA PRO A 13 35.57 0.10 34.30
C PRO A 13 35.76 1.61 34.37
N ALA A 14 35.76 2.10 35.60
CA ALA A 14 35.85 3.46 36.07
C ALA A 14 36.71 4.43 35.24
N ALA A 15 36.06 5.19 34.37
CA ALA A 15 36.40 6.57 34.05
C ALA A 15 35.11 7.35 34.28
N TRP A 16 35.16 8.51 34.92
CA TRP A 16 34.01 9.33 35.25
C TRP A 16 33.35 9.84 33.98
N VAL A 17 32.57 8.96 33.34
CA VAL A 17 31.64 9.33 32.28
C VAL A 17 30.27 9.39 32.94
N TRP A 18 29.68 10.56 32.97
CA TRP A 18 28.30 10.77 33.34
C TRP A 18 27.45 9.87 32.43
N ALA A 19 26.92 8.79 32.95
CA ALA A 19 26.14 7.83 32.16
C ALA A 19 24.81 8.47 31.80
N GLN A 20 24.66 8.82 30.55
CA GLN A 20 23.37 9.21 29.98
C GLN A 20 22.47 7.96 29.96
N GLN A 21 21.28 8.07 30.57
CA GLN A 21 20.27 7.03 30.49
C GLN A 21 19.25 7.41 29.45
N ILE A 22 19.12 6.60 28.40
CA ILE A 22 18.11 6.77 27.35
C ILE A 22 16.99 5.76 27.60
N HIS A 23 15.76 6.27 27.71
CA HIS A 23 14.55 5.51 27.91
C HIS A 23 13.69 5.61 26.65
N THR A 24 13.25 4.51 26.09
CA THR A 24 12.37 4.47 24.91
C THR A 24 11.10 3.69 25.24
N ALA A 25 9.95 4.22 24.89
CA ALA A 25 8.66 3.57 25.03
C ALA A 25 7.60 4.26 24.15
N GLU A 26 6.46 3.60 23.99
CA GLU A 26 5.30 4.21 23.32
C GLU A 26 4.81 5.44 24.10
N TYR A 27 4.80 5.36 25.42
CA TYR A 27 4.47 6.47 26.30
C TYR A 27 5.21 6.36 27.64
N PHE A 28 5.35 7.50 28.32
CA PHE A 28 5.83 7.58 29.70
C PHE A 28 4.82 8.31 30.57
N GLU A 29 4.60 7.79 31.77
CA GLU A 29 3.97 8.50 32.89
C GLU A 29 5.02 8.61 34.00
N LEU A 30 5.56 9.81 34.22
CA LEU A 30 6.65 10.06 35.13
C LEU A 30 6.12 10.65 36.44
N ALA A 31 6.22 9.92 37.54
CA ALA A 31 5.80 10.34 38.88
C ALA A 31 6.98 10.44 39.87
N THR A 32 8.09 9.78 39.58
CA THR A 32 9.24 9.69 40.48
C THR A 32 10.23 10.83 40.24
N PRO A 33 10.74 11.48 41.29
CA PRO A 33 11.81 12.47 41.15
C PRO A 33 13.06 11.88 40.53
N ILE A 34 13.71 12.66 39.64
CA ILE A 34 15.00 12.30 39.04
C ILE A 34 16.11 12.98 39.85
N PRO A 35 17.14 12.22 40.25
CA PRO A 35 18.30 12.79 40.95
C PRO A 35 18.97 13.91 40.17
N SER A 36 19.41 14.96 40.85
CA SER A 36 20.00 16.13 40.20
C SER A 36 21.34 15.87 39.47
N THR A 37 22.00 14.78 39.83
CA THR A 37 23.30 14.37 39.27
C THR A 37 23.18 13.44 38.07
N GLU A 38 21.98 13.02 37.70
CA GLU A 38 21.75 12.07 36.61
C GLU A 38 21.24 12.79 35.35
N SER A 39 21.65 12.28 34.18
CA SER A 39 21.15 12.73 32.89
C SER A 39 20.24 11.69 32.30
N HIS A 40 19.01 12.10 32.00
CA HIS A 40 17.99 11.21 31.44
C HIS A 40 17.41 11.80 30.16
N GLU A 41 17.25 10.95 29.17
CA GLU A 41 16.53 11.24 27.94
C GLU A 41 15.35 10.25 27.81
N TYR A 42 14.13 10.79 27.74
CA TYR A 42 12.90 10.03 27.52
C TYR A 42 12.41 10.27 26.11
N GLN A 43 12.42 9.20 25.30
CA GLN A 43 11.95 9.20 23.92
C GLN A 43 10.64 8.41 23.86
N ALA A 44 9.52 9.10 23.67
CA ALA A 44 8.20 8.48 23.51
C ALA A 44 7.72 8.62 22.07
N SER A 45 7.07 7.58 21.54
CA SER A 45 6.41 7.68 20.23
C SER A 45 5.02 8.34 20.30
N ASN A 46 4.40 8.38 21.46
CA ASN A 46 3.05 8.91 21.62
C ASN A 46 3.01 10.12 22.57
N TYR A 47 3.28 9.91 23.87
CA TYR A 47 3.27 11.01 24.83
C TYR A 47 4.21 10.80 26.03
N VAL A 48 4.60 11.92 26.65
CA VAL A 48 5.21 11.95 27.99
C VAL A 48 4.31 12.79 28.91
N LYS A 49 3.80 12.17 29.97
CA LYS A 49 2.95 12.79 30.95
C LYS A 49 3.64 12.88 32.30
N LEU A 50 3.71 14.07 32.85
CA LEU A 50 4.25 14.31 34.17
C LEU A 50 3.12 14.21 35.20
N LEU A 51 3.27 13.30 36.13
CA LEU A 51 2.30 13.06 37.19
C LEU A 51 2.67 13.85 38.44
N PRO A 52 1.73 14.07 39.37
CA PRO A 52 2.02 14.62 40.67
C PRO A 52 3.12 13.82 41.39
N GLY A 53 4.15 14.52 41.87
CA GLY A 53 5.33 13.89 42.49
C GLY A 53 6.58 13.89 41.62
N PHE A 54 6.44 14.07 40.30
CA PHE A 54 7.61 14.25 39.42
C PHE A 54 8.35 15.55 39.75
N GLN A 55 9.65 15.45 39.92
CA GLN A 55 10.54 16.58 40.11
C GLN A 55 11.86 16.32 39.36
N SER A 56 12.39 17.36 38.73
CA SER A 56 13.71 17.34 38.11
C SER A 56 14.37 18.71 38.32
N ARG A 57 15.56 18.71 38.91
CA ARG A 57 16.39 19.90 39.10
C ARG A 57 17.84 19.54 38.79
N PRO A 58 18.19 19.39 37.50
CA PRO A 58 19.51 18.94 37.12
C PRO A 58 20.59 19.97 37.58
N GLU A 59 21.70 19.45 38.05
CA GLU A 59 22.91 20.28 38.35
C GLU A 59 23.64 20.63 37.05
N ILE A 60 24.65 21.49 37.16
CA ILE A 60 25.49 21.89 36.00
C ILE A 60 26.18 20.61 35.46
N GLY A 61 25.91 20.26 34.21
CA GLY A 61 26.45 19.09 33.50
C GLY A 61 25.53 17.90 33.48
N SER A 62 24.37 17.91 34.18
CA SER A 62 23.30 16.95 34.03
C SER A 62 22.08 17.58 33.32
N TYR A 63 21.20 16.74 32.75
CA TYR A 63 19.99 17.21 32.10
C TYR A 63 18.88 16.18 32.14
N VAL A 64 17.66 16.63 32.01
CA VAL A 64 16.50 15.79 31.71
C VAL A 64 15.87 16.31 30.43
N GLN A 65 15.86 15.48 29.42
CA GLN A 65 15.27 15.80 28.12
C GLN A 65 14.09 14.85 27.87
N MET A 66 13.00 15.40 27.39
CA MET A 66 11.83 14.65 26.98
C MET A 66 11.58 14.95 25.51
N LYS A 67 11.56 13.91 24.70
CA LYS A 67 11.25 14.00 23.27
C LYS A 67 10.04 13.14 22.99
N ILE A 68 9.12 13.66 22.22
CA ILE A 68 8.12 12.86 21.54
C ILE A 68 8.67 12.69 20.12
N GLU A 69 9.36 11.58 19.92
CA GLU A 69 9.70 11.12 18.59
C GLU A 69 8.48 10.26 18.17
N LYS A 70 7.44 10.92 17.65
CA LYS A 70 6.41 10.21 16.93
C LYS A 70 7.15 9.44 15.85
N THR A 71 7.30 8.13 16.03
CA THR A 71 7.64 7.27 14.90
C THR A 71 6.54 7.57 13.93
N LEU A 72 6.84 8.34 12.89
CA LEU A 72 5.88 8.59 11.83
C LEU A 72 5.43 7.19 11.44
N GLU A 73 4.16 6.91 11.62
CA GLU A 73 3.56 5.70 11.12
C GLU A 73 3.96 5.68 9.64
N ARG A 74 5.02 4.95 9.33
CA ARG A 74 5.59 4.95 7.99
C ARG A 74 4.67 4.12 7.13
N THR A 75 3.65 4.80 6.60
CA THR A 75 2.69 4.22 5.68
C THR A 75 3.09 4.64 4.28
N GLU A 76 3.37 3.67 3.45
CA GLU A 76 3.85 3.89 2.10
C GLU A 76 3.14 2.95 1.13
N TRP A 77 2.91 3.46 -0.07
CA TRP A 77 2.38 2.70 -1.20
C TRP A 77 3.31 2.85 -2.39
N TYR A 78 3.57 1.76 -3.07
CA TYR A 78 4.26 1.75 -4.35
C TYR A 78 3.31 1.22 -5.40
N TYR A 79 3.05 2.04 -6.41
CA TYR A 79 2.26 1.67 -7.57
C TYR A 79 3.16 1.58 -8.80
N GLU A 80 2.82 0.70 -9.70
CA GLU A 80 3.50 0.54 -10.97
C GLU A 80 3.07 1.64 -11.94
N ILE A 81 4.04 2.22 -12.66
CA ILE A 81 3.83 3.16 -13.74
C ILE A 81 4.29 2.51 -15.04
N LEU A 82 3.40 2.42 -16.01
CA LEU A 82 3.73 2.08 -17.39
C LEU A 82 3.91 3.36 -18.20
N ASN A 83 5.13 3.60 -18.68
CA ASN A 83 5.46 4.72 -19.55
C ASN A 83 5.17 4.39 -21.02
N ASP A 84 5.01 5.42 -21.86
CA ASP A 84 4.69 5.26 -23.29
C ASP A 84 5.78 4.52 -24.08
N ASP A 85 7.02 4.52 -23.61
CA ASP A 85 8.15 3.80 -24.21
C ASP A 85 8.24 2.32 -23.76
N GLY A 86 7.29 1.85 -22.94
CA GLY A 86 7.27 0.52 -22.37
C GLY A 86 8.14 0.35 -21.13
N THR A 87 8.81 1.40 -20.65
CA THR A 87 9.54 1.35 -19.38
C THR A 87 8.57 1.31 -18.22
N ILE A 88 8.82 0.40 -17.29
CA ILE A 88 8.06 0.29 -16.06
C ILE A 88 8.83 0.97 -14.94
N THR A 89 8.21 1.96 -14.36
CA THR A 89 8.70 2.74 -13.22
C THR A 89 7.72 2.61 -12.03
N TYR A 90 7.78 3.52 -11.08
CA TYR A 90 6.90 3.45 -9.92
C TYR A 90 6.42 4.83 -9.47
N GLN A 91 5.23 4.85 -8.89
CA GLN A 91 4.74 5.94 -8.06
C GLN A 91 4.92 5.54 -6.61
N HIS A 92 5.59 6.37 -5.84
CA HIS A 92 5.73 6.23 -4.39
C HIS A 92 4.85 7.26 -3.70
N LEU A 93 4.01 6.79 -2.81
CA LEU A 93 3.19 7.59 -1.92
C LEU A 93 3.67 7.35 -0.50
N GLU A 94 3.92 8.41 0.25
CA GLU A 94 4.30 8.31 1.65
C GLU A 94 3.51 9.28 2.53
N TYR A 95 3.07 8.81 3.67
CA TYR A 95 2.59 9.69 4.73
C TYR A 95 3.76 10.46 5.33
N ALA A 96 3.76 11.78 5.17
CA ALA A 96 4.88 12.61 5.61
C ALA A 96 4.66 13.22 7.00
N SER A 97 3.49 13.80 7.26
CA SER A 97 3.15 14.45 8.53
C SER A 97 1.69 14.88 8.56
N ASP A 98 1.23 15.33 9.73
CA ASP A 98 -0.05 15.99 9.89
C ASP A 98 0.11 17.51 9.68
N THR A 99 -0.99 18.15 9.26
CA THR A 99 -1.11 19.61 9.18
C THR A 99 -2.58 20.01 9.30
N THR A 100 -2.85 21.31 9.26
CA THR A 100 -4.23 21.84 9.24
C THR A 100 -4.47 22.57 7.92
N VAL A 101 -5.50 22.17 7.19
CA VAL A 101 -5.96 22.82 5.97
C VAL A 101 -7.43 23.15 6.13
N ASN A 102 -7.79 24.42 5.94
CA ASN A 102 -9.18 24.90 6.02
C ASN A 102 -9.90 24.46 7.34
N HIS A 103 -9.20 24.60 8.48
CA HIS A 103 -9.64 24.20 9.83
C HIS A 103 -9.91 22.70 10.01
N LYS A 104 -9.34 21.84 9.17
CA LYS A 104 -9.35 20.39 9.28
C LYS A 104 -7.95 19.88 9.54
N ASP A 105 -7.80 18.97 10.50
CA ASP A 105 -6.57 18.23 10.67
C ASP A 105 -6.48 17.18 9.55
N VAL A 106 -5.38 17.21 8.82
CA VAL A 106 -5.18 16.42 7.59
C VAL A 106 -3.82 15.77 7.58
N LYS A 107 -3.73 14.66 6.87
CA LYS A 107 -2.48 13.96 6.55
C LYS A 107 -1.92 14.52 5.24
N ILE A 108 -0.61 14.79 5.23
CA ILE A 108 0.14 15.10 4.01
C ILE A 108 0.63 13.80 3.41
N ILE A 109 0.24 13.52 2.18
CA ILE A 109 0.78 12.44 1.36
C ILE A 109 1.74 13.07 0.35
N ILE A 110 3.01 12.69 0.41
CA ILE A 110 3.98 13.01 -0.65
C ILE A 110 3.80 11.97 -1.74
N ARG A 111 3.55 12.42 -2.95
CA ARG A 111 3.44 11.58 -4.13
C ARG A 111 4.63 11.86 -5.04
N THR A 112 5.43 10.84 -5.31
CA THR A 112 6.59 10.88 -6.19
C THR A 112 6.35 9.93 -7.36
N ASN A 113 6.25 10.46 -8.58
CA ASN A 113 6.18 9.67 -9.80
C ASN A 113 7.59 9.59 -10.38
N THR A 114 8.17 8.40 -10.43
CA THR A 114 9.42 8.16 -11.16
C THR A 114 9.06 7.86 -12.61
N LEU A 115 9.46 8.74 -13.52
CA LEU A 115 9.06 8.72 -14.93
C LEU A 115 10.28 8.51 -15.82
N TYR A 116 10.04 8.07 -17.06
CA TYR A 116 11.08 7.77 -18.04
C TYR A 116 10.68 8.20 -19.46
N ASP A 117 10.54 9.53 -19.66
CA ASP A 117 10.21 10.11 -20.98
C ASP A 117 11.42 10.76 -21.68
N LYS A 118 12.35 11.35 -20.90
CA LYS A 118 13.59 12.02 -21.36
C LYS A 118 14.80 11.60 -20.55
N GLY A 119 14.82 10.37 -20.04
CA GLY A 119 15.66 9.87 -18.99
C GLY A 119 14.89 9.83 -17.67
N GLU A 120 15.41 9.08 -16.70
CA GLU A 120 14.78 8.95 -15.39
C GLU A 120 14.72 10.32 -14.68
N HIS A 121 13.53 10.71 -14.26
CA HIS A 121 13.30 11.89 -13.45
C HIS A 121 12.10 11.67 -12.51
N ALA A 122 11.98 12.50 -11.49
CA ALA A 122 10.90 12.40 -10.51
C ALA A 122 10.04 13.67 -10.48
N GLU A 123 8.73 13.47 -10.53
CA GLU A 123 7.74 14.51 -10.24
C GLU A 123 7.23 14.34 -8.83
N VAL A 124 7.35 15.37 -8.00
CA VAL A 124 6.94 15.35 -6.59
C VAL A 124 5.78 16.30 -6.36
N THR A 125 4.69 15.77 -5.81
CA THR A 125 3.52 16.56 -5.42
C THR A 125 3.13 16.29 -3.98
N ARG A 126 2.33 17.20 -3.39
CA ARG A 126 1.75 17.04 -2.07
C ARG A 126 0.24 16.98 -2.19
N GLU A 127 -0.33 15.94 -1.59
CA GLU A 127 -1.75 15.74 -1.49
C GLU A 127 -2.18 15.81 -0.01
N TYR A 128 -3.39 16.27 0.24
CA TYR A 128 -3.92 16.41 1.59
C TYR A 128 -5.19 15.60 1.72
N ILE A 129 -5.21 14.68 2.67
CA ILE A 129 -6.35 13.81 2.93
C ILE A 129 -6.74 13.86 4.40
N TYR A 130 -7.99 13.61 4.71
CA TYR A 130 -8.44 13.28 6.07
C TYR A 130 -9.52 12.21 6.04
N GLU A 131 -9.64 11.49 7.13
CA GLU A 131 -10.64 10.45 7.32
C GLU A 131 -11.73 10.94 8.27
N GLY A 132 -12.99 10.62 7.95
CA GLY A 132 -14.12 10.97 8.80
C GLY A 132 -15.42 10.34 8.33
N GLY A 133 -16.16 9.73 9.27
CA GLY A 133 -17.47 9.13 8.97
C GLY A 133 -17.41 7.95 7.98
N GLY A 134 -16.34 7.17 8.00
CA GLY A 134 -16.15 6.05 7.07
C GLY A 134 -15.69 6.48 5.67
N LYS A 135 -15.36 7.74 5.48
CA LYS A 135 -14.92 8.28 4.19
C LYS A 135 -13.51 8.83 4.26
N VAL A 136 -12.81 8.79 3.13
CA VAL A 136 -11.56 9.52 2.90
C VAL A 136 -11.87 10.73 2.04
N TYR A 137 -11.48 11.88 2.52
CA TYR A 137 -11.62 13.14 1.81
C TYR A 137 -10.27 13.61 1.30
N TRP A 138 -10.27 14.17 0.09
CA TRP A 138 -9.10 14.67 -0.58
C TRP A 138 -9.26 16.15 -0.93
N TRP A 139 -8.19 16.93 -0.75
CA TRP A 139 -8.19 18.36 -1.05
C TRP A 139 -8.20 18.62 -2.55
N ASN A 140 -9.33 19.11 -3.05
CA ASN A 140 -9.46 19.57 -4.42
C ASN A 140 -8.85 20.98 -4.55
N LYS A 141 -7.67 21.06 -5.17
CA LYS A 141 -6.92 22.30 -5.36
C LYS A 141 -7.67 23.31 -6.26
N GLY A 142 -8.50 22.83 -7.18
CA GLY A 142 -9.28 23.67 -8.08
C GLY A 142 -10.48 24.34 -7.40
N LEU A 143 -11.19 23.60 -6.57
CA LEU A 143 -12.36 24.07 -5.84
C LEU A 143 -12.02 24.70 -4.48
N GLN A 144 -10.79 24.49 -3.97
CA GLN A 144 -10.35 24.91 -2.64
C GLN A 144 -11.24 24.33 -1.52
N GLU A 145 -11.66 23.08 -1.67
CA GLU A 145 -12.47 22.34 -0.72
C GLU A 145 -12.10 20.84 -0.69
N PHE A 146 -12.55 20.13 0.34
CA PHE A 146 -12.39 18.69 0.41
C PHE A 146 -13.55 18.00 -0.26
N THR A 147 -13.26 17.09 -1.18
CA THR A 147 -14.21 16.21 -1.86
C THR A 147 -13.97 14.76 -1.46
N VAL A 148 -14.96 13.89 -1.63
CA VAL A 148 -14.83 12.48 -1.30
C VAL A 148 -13.90 11.81 -2.30
N LEU A 149 -12.88 11.10 -1.81
CA LEU A 149 -12.04 10.21 -2.60
C LEU A 149 -12.52 8.76 -2.48
N TYR A 150 -12.75 8.29 -1.24
CA TYR A 150 -13.27 6.96 -0.94
C TYR A 150 -14.46 7.03 0.02
N ASP A 151 -15.44 6.19 -0.21
CA ASP A 151 -16.52 5.92 0.74
C ASP A 151 -16.47 4.47 1.20
N PHE A 152 -15.74 4.23 2.31
CA PHE A 152 -15.65 2.88 2.90
C PHE A 152 -16.94 2.43 3.59
N GLY A 153 -17.88 3.36 3.80
CA GLY A 153 -19.22 3.06 4.31
C GLY A 153 -20.19 2.58 3.25
N ALA A 154 -19.84 2.74 1.95
CA ALA A 154 -20.74 2.40 0.84
C ALA A 154 -21.06 0.90 0.81
N GLU A 155 -22.29 0.57 0.38
CA GLU A 155 -22.80 -0.77 0.19
C GLU A 155 -22.99 -1.04 -1.31
N GLU A 156 -23.26 -2.28 -1.70
CA GLU A 156 -23.55 -2.67 -3.08
C GLU A 156 -24.70 -1.84 -3.65
N GLY A 157 -24.49 -1.24 -4.82
CA GLY A 157 -25.43 -0.34 -5.49
C GLY A 157 -25.34 1.13 -5.08
N ASP A 158 -24.51 1.48 -4.10
CA ASP A 158 -24.24 2.87 -3.74
C ASP A 158 -23.32 3.55 -4.77
N GLU A 159 -23.36 4.90 -4.76
CA GLU A 159 -22.57 5.73 -5.64
C GLU A 159 -21.96 6.89 -4.87
N TRP A 160 -20.78 7.34 -5.29
CA TRP A 160 -20.24 8.64 -4.87
C TRP A 160 -19.52 9.33 -6.01
N GLU A 161 -19.43 10.65 -5.91
CA GLU A 161 -18.75 11.48 -6.88
C GLU A 161 -17.31 11.78 -6.41
N ILE A 162 -16.34 11.56 -7.29
CA ILE A 162 -14.95 11.99 -7.12
C ILE A 162 -14.71 13.18 -8.03
N THR A 163 -14.27 14.31 -7.44
CA THR A 163 -14.09 15.57 -8.18
C THR A 163 -12.62 15.97 -8.21
N VAL A 164 -12.07 16.24 -9.38
CA VAL A 164 -10.69 16.70 -9.62
C VAL A 164 -10.71 18.02 -10.39
N GLY A 165 -10.30 19.10 -9.76
CA GLY A 165 -10.50 20.43 -10.34
C GLY A 165 -11.97 20.70 -10.55
N THR A 166 -12.41 20.83 -11.81
CA THR A 166 -13.82 20.99 -12.22
C THR A 166 -14.39 19.75 -12.88
N ASP A 167 -13.60 18.72 -13.09
CA ASP A 167 -14.03 17.44 -13.67
C ASP A 167 -14.45 16.48 -12.57
N SER A 168 -15.43 15.63 -12.85
CA SER A 168 -15.87 14.62 -11.88
C SER A 168 -16.20 13.30 -12.56
N ILE A 169 -16.14 12.22 -11.77
CA ILE A 169 -16.64 10.89 -12.13
C ILE A 169 -17.57 10.40 -11.04
N VAL A 170 -18.57 9.63 -11.44
CA VAL A 170 -19.43 8.90 -10.49
C VAL A 170 -18.93 7.47 -10.41
N THR A 171 -18.56 7.06 -9.21
CA THR A 171 -18.10 5.72 -8.90
C THR A 171 -19.26 4.91 -8.35
N HIS A 172 -19.54 3.75 -8.93
CA HIS A 172 -20.57 2.79 -8.52
C HIS A 172 -19.93 1.65 -7.74
N VAL A 173 -20.61 1.15 -6.72
CA VAL A 173 -20.24 -0.07 -6.02
C VAL A 173 -20.94 -1.25 -6.64
N ASP A 174 -20.22 -2.07 -7.39
CA ASP A 174 -20.74 -3.25 -8.07
C ASP A 174 -20.93 -4.45 -7.13
N ALA A 175 -20.01 -4.58 -6.14
CA ALA A 175 -20.08 -5.62 -5.12
C ALA A 175 -19.31 -5.19 -3.87
N VAL A 176 -19.69 -5.78 -2.73
CA VAL A 176 -18.99 -5.64 -1.45
C VAL A 176 -18.62 -7.01 -0.93
N GLU A 177 -17.35 -7.20 -0.60
CA GLU A 177 -16.82 -8.43 -0.05
C GLU A 177 -16.13 -8.19 1.29
N GLU A 178 -15.95 -9.24 2.07
CA GLU A 178 -15.18 -9.23 3.30
C GLU A 178 -13.99 -10.19 3.14
N TYR A 179 -12.80 -9.64 3.31
CA TYR A 179 -11.54 -10.39 3.22
C TYR A 179 -10.91 -10.52 4.59
N GLU A 180 -10.32 -11.68 4.88
CA GLU A 180 -9.50 -11.86 6.06
C GLU A 180 -8.06 -11.43 5.74
N PHE A 181 -7.61 -10.35 6.39
CA PHE A 181 -6.28 -9.81 6.22
C PHE A 181 -5.58 -9.74 7.59
N GLU A 182 -4.45 -10.42 7.74
CA GLU A 182 -3.72 -10.54 9.01
C GLU A 182 -4.61 -10.98 10.20
N GLY A 183 -5.58 -11.87 9.94
CA GLY A 183 -6.52 -12.35 10.94
C GLY A 183 -7.63 -11.36 11.32
N ASN A 184 -7.80 -10.27 10.56
CA ASN A 184 -8.87 -9.30 10.74
C ASN A 184 -9.70 -9.20 9.45
N PRO A 185 -11.03 -9.09 9.56
CA PRO A 185 -11.88 -8.85 8.40
C PRO A 185 -11.63 -7.44 7.86
N ILE A 186 -11.44 -7.34 6.56
CA ILE A 186 -11.31 -6.08 5.83
C ILE A 186 -12.39 -6.03 4.76
N LYS A 187 -13.13 -4.92 4.72
CA LYS A 187 -14.14 -4.68 3.69
C LYS A 187 -13.46 -4.33 2.37
N VAL A 188 -13.94 -4.92 1.30
CA VAL A 188 -13.46 -4.73 -0.07
C VAL A 188 -14.62 -4.27 -0.94
N LEU A 189 -14.42 -3.18 -1.67
CA LEU A 189 -15.39 -2.66 -2.63
C LEU A 189 -14.88 -2.93 -4.03
N HIS A 190 -15.72 -3.52 -4.87
CA HIS A 190 -15.53 -3.57 -6.30
C HIS A 190 -16.29 -2.40 -6.92
N VAL A 191 -15.58 -1.57 -7.65
CA VAL A 191 -16.14 -0.32 -8.16
C VAL A 191 -15.94 -0.16 -9.65
N SER A 192 -16.89 0.52 -10.28
CA SER A 192 -16.81 0.88 -11.69
C SER A 192 -17.22 2.35 -11.91
N ASP A 193 -16.80 2.91 -13.02
CA ASP A 193 -17.25 4.20 -13.54
C ASP A 193 -17.44 4.12 -15.06
N ALA A 194 -18.21 5.03 -15.61
CA ALA A 194 -18.62 4.99 -17.01
C ALA A 194 -17.46 5.07 -18.02
N ASP A 195 -16.34 5.69 -17.63
CA ASP A 195 -15.20 5.96 -18.49
C ASP A 195 -13.99 5.05 -18.18
N ASP A 196 -14.15 4.11 -17.25
CA ASP A 196 -13.07 3.21 -16.74
C ASP A 196 -11.83 3.99 -16.28
N VAL A 197 -12.07 5.10 -15.59
CA VAL A 197 -11.01 5.98 -15.07
C VAL A 197 -10.51 5.54 -13.70
N PHE A 198 -11.45 5.09 -12.84
CA PHE A 198 -11.18 4.68 -11.47
C PHE A 198 -11.92 3.40 -11.11
N SER A 199 -12.19 2.57 -12.11
CA SER A 199 -12.76 1.23 -11.91
C SER A 199 -11.73 0.28 -11.32
N GLY A 200 -12.17 -0.64 -10.46
CA GLY A 200 -11.30 -1.66 -9.84
C GLY A 200 -11.72 -2.03 -8.43
N THR A 201 -10.74 -2.34 -7.60
CA THR A 201 -10.95 -2.86 -6.24
C THR A 201 -10.36 -1.90 -5.21
N ILE A 202 -11.13 -1.58 -4.18
CA ILE A 202 -10.74 -0.73 -3.07
C ILE A 202 -10.73 -1.56 -1.79
N PHE A 203 -9.59 -1.64 -1.12
CA PHE A 203 -9.46 -2.24 0.20
C PHE A 203 -9.59 -1.16 1.26
N CYS A 204 -10.60 -1.28 2.14
CA CYS A 204 -10.81 -0.32 3.21
C CYS A 204 -9.57 -0.22 4.13
N GLY A 205 -9.05 1.00 4.29
CA GLY A 205 -7.83 1.26 5.07
C GLY A 205 -6.51 1.08 4.31
N ILE A 206 -6.53 0.56 3.06
CA ILE A 206 -5.36 0.49 2.19
C ILE A 206 -5.50 1.45 1.02
N GLY A 207 -6.64 1.44 0.33
CA GLY A 207 -6.94 2.26 -0.82
C GLY A 207 -7.21 1.45 -2.09
N HIS A 208 -7.23 2.10 -3.24
CA HIS A 208 -7.53 1.50 -4.52
C HIS A 208 -6.33 0.73 -5.07
N MET A 209 -6.55 -0.49 -5.57
CA MET A 209 -5.47 -1.40 -5.96
C MET A 209 -4.82 -1.04 -7.30
N THR A 210 -5.50 -0.28 -8.16
CA THR A 210 -4.92 0.13 -9.44
C THR A 210 -4.17 1.45 -9.32
N SER A 211 -4.73 2.44 -8.60
CA SER A 211 -4.15 3.78 -8.46
C SER A 211 -4.78 4.47 -7.25
N PHE A 212 -3.98 4.98 -6.32
CA PHE A 212 -4.49 5.61 -5.10
C PHE A 212 -5.37 6.85 -5.40
N PHE A 213 -5.00 7.64 -6.39
CA PHE A 213 -5.75 8.79 -6.86
C PHE A 213 -6.26 8.54 -8.29
N PRO A 214 -7.34 9.22 -8.75
CA PRO A 214 -7.86 9.09 -10.12
C PRO A 214 -6.93 9.79 -11.14
N GLU A 215 -5.77 9.19 -11.40
CA GLU A 215 -4.67 9.77 -12.19
C GLU A 215 -5.12 10.19 -13.60
N ARG A 216 -5.96 9.38 -14.25
CA ARG A 216 -6.48 9.70 -15.60
C ARG A 216 -7.32 10.97 -15.63
N LEU A 217 -8.00 11.30 -14.54
CA LEU A 217 -8.76 12.52 -14.41
C LEU A 217 -7.87 13.71 -14.05
N MET A 218 -6.82 13.46 -13.24
CA MET A 218 -5.87 14.49 -12.81
C MET A 218 -5.01 15.02 -13.94
N GLN A 219 -4.62 14.14 -14.87
CA GLN A 219 -3.58 14.44 -15.87
C GLN A 219 -4.00 13.90 -17.25
N LYS A 220 -4.82 14.63 -17.96
CA LYS A 220 -5.23 14.26 -19.32
C LYS A 220 -4.06 14.41 -20.30
N GLY A 221 -3.70 13.32 -21.00
CA GLY A 221 -2.72 13.35 -22.09
C GLY A 221 -1.25 13.27 -21.64
N ILE A 222 -0.98 12.76 -20.45
CA ILE A 222 0.40 12.41 -20.02
C ILE A 222 0.84 11.08 -20.63
N GLY A 223 2.14 10.98 -20.88
CA GLY A 223 2.80 9.82 -21.47
C GLY A 223 3.04 8.64 -20.51
N TYR A 224 2.17 8.44 -19.51
CA TYR A 224 2.25 7.30 -18.60
C TYR A 224 0.88 6.98 -17.98
N ARG A 225 0.77 5.82 -17.37
CA ARG A 225 -0.39 5.45 -16.55
C ARG A 225 0.03 4.61 -15.34
N VAL A 226 -0.64 4.83 -14.22
CA VAL A 226 -0.54 3.97 -13.03
C VAL A 226 -1.40 2.74 -13.27
N VAL A 227 -0.85 1.54 -13.04
CA VAL A 227 -1.49 0.29 -13.47
C VAL A 227 -1.69 -0.74 -12.36
N GLY A 228 -1.17 -0.51 -11.16
CA GLY A 228 -1.40 -1.42 -10.04
C GLY A 228 -0.50 -1.18 -8.85
N ILE A 229 -0.93 -1.62 -7.68
CA ILE A 229 -0.11 -1.57 -6.47
C ILE A 229 0.97 -2.67 -6.52
N ARG A 230 2.21 -2.27 -6.20
CA ARG A 230 3.33 -3.20 -6.00
C ARG A 230 3.52 -3.57 -4.56
N CYS A 231 3.53 -2.56 -3.69
CA CYS A 231 3.82 -2.75 -2.28
C CYS A 231 2.99 -1.79 -1.42
N TYR A 232 2.67 -2.27 -0.22
CA TYR A 232 2.09 -1.45 0.82
C TYR A 232 2.83 -1.72 2.13
N TRP A 233 3.27 -0.64 2.77
CA TRP A 233 3.94 -0.65 4.06
C TRP A 233 3.08 0.07 5.09
N ARG A 234 2.98 -0.50 6.28
CA ARG A 234 2.29 0.10 7.42
C ARG A 234 3.18 -0.01 8.64
N ASP A 235 3.40 1.11 9.35
CA ASP A 235 4.25 1.20 10.54
C ASP A 235 5.69 0.69 10.30
N GLY A 236 6.19 0.83 9.05
CA GLY A 236 7.51 0.38 8.65
C GLY A 236 7.61 -1.12 8.38
N GLU A 237 6.51 -1.86 8.43
CA GLU A 237 6.44 -3.27 8.06
C GLU A 237 5.82 -3.43 6.67
N LEU A 238 6.39 -4.31 5.86
CA LEU A 238 5.87 -4.69 4.55
C LEU A 238 4.62 -5.56 4.75
N VAL A 239 3.46 -4.99 4.47
CA VAL A 239 2.16 -5.63 4.66
C VAL A 239 1.72 -6.38 3.41
N PHE A 240 2.01 -5.82 2.23
CA PHE A 240 1.64 -6.38 0.94
C PHE A 240 2.75 -6.17 -0.07
N LYS A 241 3.01 -7.20 -0.89
CA LYS A 241 3.92 -7.13 -2.04
C LYS A 241 3.38 -7.97 -3.18
N TYR A 242 3.27 -7.37 -4.34
CA TYR A 242 2.89 -8.07 -5.56
C TYR A 242 4.14 -8.52 -6.32
N GLY A 243 4.27 -9.84 -6.54
CA GLY A 243 5.42 -10.42 -7.24
C GLY A 243 6.73 -10.41 -6.46
N ASP A 244 7.83 -10.69 -7.12
CA ASP A 244 9.16 -10.86 -6.52
C ASP A 244 10.05 -9.63 -6.67
N ARG A 245 9.67 -8.65 -7.53
CA ARG A 245 10.46 -7.44 -7.82
C ARG A 245 10.48 -6.48 -6.63
N ASP A 246 11.55 -5.70 -6.51
CA ASP A 246 11.61 -4.68 -5.48
C ASP A 246 10.57 -3.57 -5.74
N CYS A 247 10.06 -2.95 -4.66
CA CYS A 247 8.97 -1.97 -4.75
C CYS A 247 9.33 -0.76 -5.64
N ASP A 248 10.59 -0.37 -5.65
CA ASP A 248 11.17 0.76 -6.36
C ASP A 248 12.00 0.34 -7.60
N GLU A 249 11.87 -0.91 -8.04
CA GLU A 249 12.58 -1.38 -9.22
C GLU A 249 12.07 -0.69 -10.50
N VAL A 250 13.01 -0.16 -11.30
CA VAL A 250 12.76 0.34 -12.65
C VAL A 250 13.23 -0.72 -13.63
N TYR A 251 12.36 -1.12 -14.54
CA TYR A 251 12.70 -2.13 -15.53
C TYR A 251 12.01 -1.84 -16.87
N GLN A 252 12.51 -2.45 -17.92
CA GLN A 252 11.90 -2.41 -19.23
C GLN A 252 11.42 -3.81 -19.58
N GLU A 253 10.13 -3.96 -19.78
CA GLU A 253 9.64 -5.15 -20.45
C GLU A 253 9.99 -5.01 -21.92
N TYR A 254 11.09 -5.66 -22.30
CA TYR A 254 11.44 -5.76 -23.71
C TYR A 254 10.41 -6.66 -24.40
N HIS A 255 9.37 -6.05 -24.91
CA HIS A 255 8.69 -6.64 -26.05
C HIS A 255 9.65 -6.50 -27.23
N ASN A 256 10.63 -7.40 -27.32
CA ASN A 256 11.42 -7.53 -28.54
C ASN A 256 10.44 -7.88 -29.65
N GLY A 257 10.08 -6.88 -30.47
CA GLY A 257 9.17 -7.04 -31.62
C GLY A 257 9.76 -7.91 -32.75
N LEU A 258 10.59 -8.89 -32.39
CA LEU A 258 11.14 -9.95 -33.25
C LEU A 258 11.13 -11.33 -32.57
N ASP A 259 10.71 -11.43 -31.31
CA ASP A 259 10.41 -12.71 -30.69
C ASP A 259 8.90 -12.81 -30.45
N GLU A 260 8.16 -13.22 -31.49
CA GLU A 260 6.85 -13.85 -31.35
C GLU A 260 6.90 -15.13 -30.49
N SER A 261 7.99 -15.37 -29.76
CA SER A 261 8.21 -16.52 -28.90
C SER A 261 8.16 -16.25 -27.40
N ALA A 262 7.96 -14.99 -26.95
CA ALA A 262 7.47 -14.67 -25.60
C ALA A 262 5.96 -14.36 -25.61
N GLU A 263 5.26 -14.77 -26.66
CA GLU A 263 3.80 -14.96 -26.62
C GLU A 263 3.43 -15.73 -25.37
N ASN A 264 2.41 -15.25 -24.69
CA ASN A 264 1.70 -15.93 -23.61
C ASN A 264 1.99 -17.42 -23.65
N GLN A 265 2.84 -17.91 -22.75
CA GLN A 265 3.23 -19.33 -22.72
C GLN A 265 1.98 -20.23 -22.59
N PHE A 266 0.83 -19.62 -22.41
CA PHE A 266 -0.45 -20.28 -22.35
C PHE A 266 -1.61 -19.29 -22.64
N ASN A 267 -2.75 -19.82 -23.07
CA ASN A 267 -4.01 -19.11 -23.20
C ASN A 267 -5.02 -19.64 -22.18
N ILE A 268 -5.96 -18.80 -21.77
CA ILE A 268 -7.04 -19.18 -20.88
C ILE A 268 -8.40 -18.81 -21.48
N TYR A 269 -9.36 -19.74 -21.37
CA TYR A 269 -10.75 -19.49 -21.78
C TYR A 269 -11.73 -20.47 -21.10
N PRO A 270 -13.02 -20.11 -20.99
CA PRO A 270 -13.58 -18.78 -21.24
C PRO A 270 -13.10 -17.80 -20.15
N ASN A 271 -13.05 -16.53 -20.49
CA ASN A 271 -12.82 -15.44 -19.56
C ASN A 271 -13.80 -14.31 -19.91
N PRO A 272 -14.81 -14.01 -19.06
CA PRO A 272 -15.14 -14.62 -17.75
C PRO A 272 -15.50 -16.11 -17.80
N THR A 273 -15.31 -16.82 -16.69
CA THR A 273 -15.63 -18.23 -16.53
C THR A 273 -16.73 -18.45 -15.49
N ASN A 274 -17.56 -19.51 -15.71
CA ASN A 274 -18.58 -19.95 -14.75
C ASN A 274 -18.13 -21.20 -13.99
N GLY A 275 -16.87 -21.26 -13.55
CA GLY A 275 -16.34 -22.32 -12.69
C GLY A 275 -15.36 -23.29 -13.37
N VAL A 276 -15.17 -23.25 -14.69
CA VAL A 276 -14.16 -24.06 -15.37
C VAL A 276 -13.34 -23.18 -16.29
N LEU A 277 -12.04 -23.12 -16.03
CA LEU A 277 -11.06 -22.44 -16.87
C LEU A 277 -10.27 -23.45 -17.67
N VAL A 278 -10.20 -23.28 -18.96
CA VAL A 278 -9.32 -24.06 -19.83
C VAL A 278 -7.99 -23.33 -19.95
N VAL A 279 -6.91 -24.04 -19.65
CA VAL A 279 -5.54 -23.57 -19.84
C VAL A 279 -4.96 -24.29 -21.05
N GLU A 280 -4.61 -23.55 -22.08
CA GLU A 280 -3.98 -24.05 -23.29
C GLU A 280 -2.54 -23.57 -23.33
N THR A 281 -1.59 -24.48 -23.17
CA THR A 281 -0.16 -24.17 -23.18
C THR A 281 0.42 -24.39 -24.57
N VAL A 282 1.24 -23.47 -25.03
CA VAL A 282 2.01 -23.63 -26.28
C VAL A 282 3.18 -24.57 -25.99
N CYS A 283 2.91 -25.84 -25.75
CA CYS A 283 3.93 -26.82 -25.42
C CYS A 283 4.30 -27.65 -26.65
N THR A 284 5.59 -27.71 -26.95
CA THR A 284 6.14 -28.73 -27.83
C THR A 284 6.23 -30.07 -27.08
N PRO A 285 6.18 -31.24 -27.76
CA PRO A 285 6.06 -32.58 -27.15
C PRO A 285 7.15 -33.02 -26.17
N SER A 286 8.02 -32.13 -25.74
CA SER A 286 9.20 -32.41 -24.90
C SER A 286 9.24 -31.61 -23.61
N LEU A 287 8.17 -30.89 -23.23
CA LEU A 287 8.22 -30.02 -22.04
C LEU A 287 7.79 -30.74 -20.77
N PRO A 288 8.50 -30.46 -19.65
CA PRO A 288 8.16 -31.01 -18.34
C PRO A 288 6.82 -30.44 -17.86
N THR A 289 6.16 -31.21 -17.04
CA THR A 289 5.00 -30.85 -16.24
C THR A 289 5.15 -29.45 -15.64
N GLN A 290 4.25 -28.52 -15.94
CA GLN A 290 4.27 -27.17 -15.38
C GLN A 290 3.33 -27.06 -14.20
N THR A 291 3.72 -26.30 -13.20
CA THR A 291 2.86 -26.02 -12.05
C THR A 291 2.07 -24.74 -12.32
N TYR A 292 0.79 -24.74 -11.99
CA TYR A 292 0.02 -23.51 -11.96
C TYR A 292 -0.29 -23.12 -10.50
N ARG A 293 -0.46 -21.83 -10.27
CA ARG A 293 -0.98 -21.25 -9.03
C ARG A 293 -2.03 -20.18 -9.36
N ILE A 294 -3.06 -20.12 -8.54
CA ILE A 294 -4.08 -19.07 -8.60
C ILE A 294 -4.01 -18.31 -7.28
N PRO A 295 -3.35 -17.14 -7.23
CA PRO A 295 -3.40 -16.28 -6.09
C PRO A 295 -4.66 -15.41 -6.11
N ASN A 296 -5.08 -14.96 -4.92
CA ASN A 296 -6.00 -13.83 -4.80
C ASN A 296 -5.27 -12.51 -5.10
N LEU A 297 -6.02 -11.40 -5.09
CA LEU A 297 -5.46 -10.06 -5.28
C LEU A 297 -4.40 -9.66 -4.25
N MET A 298 -4.34 -10.35 -3.11
CA MET A 298 -3.34 -10.17 -2.04
C MET A 298 -2.09 -11.05 -2.24
N GLY A 299 -2.00 -11.78 -3.34
CA GLY A 299 -0.89 -12.70 -3.62
C GLY A 299 -0.94 -14.02 -2.84
N GLN A 300 -1.96 -14.24 -2.01
CA GLN A 300 -2.12 -15.52 -1.32
C GLN A 300 -2.55 -16.58 -2.32
N THR A 301 -1.86 -17.70 -2.37
CA THR A 301 -2.19 -18.81 -3.26
C THR A 301 -3.45 -19.52 -2.75
N LEU A 302 -4.53 -19.41 -3.51
CA LEU A 302 -5.81 -20.06 -3.23
C LEU A 302 -5.85 -21.49 -3.80
N MET A 303 -5.24 -21.67 -4.98
CA MET A 303 -5.19 -22.95 -5.66
C MET A 303 -3.83 -23.19 -6.29
N THR A 304 -3.41 -24.44 -6.30
CA THR A 304 -2.24 -24.92 -7.03
C THR A 304 -2.56 -26.24 -7.71
N GLY A 305 -1.87 -26.50 -8.80
CA GLY A 305 -1.98 -27.79 -9.49
C GLY A 305 -0.91 -27.91 -10.56
N THR A 306 -1.07 -28.90 -11.42
CA THR A 306 -0.07 -29.23 -12.42
C THR A 306 -0.75 -29.31 -13.78
N ILE A 307 -0.15 -28.68 -14.78
CA ILE A 307 -0.51 -28.79 -16.19
C ILE A 307 0.27 -29.94 -16.77
N THR A 308 -0.43 -30.97 -17.26
CA THR A 308 0.15 -32.21 -17.80
C THR A 308 -0.17 -32.45 -19.27
N ALA A 309 -0.98 -31.58 -19.87
CA ALA A 309 -1.42 -31.67 -21.25
C ALA A 309 -1.40 -30.28 -21.92
N GLU A 310 -1.32 -30.25 -23.25
CA GLU A 310 -1.39 -29.00 -24.04
C GLU A 310 -2.65 -28.18 -23.74
N THR A 311 -3.75 -28.87 -23.42
CA THR A 311 -5.02 -28.27 -23.02
C THR A 311 -5.51 -28.97 -21.76
N GLN A 312 -5.68 -28.20 -20.68
CA GLN A 312 -6.16 -28.75 -19.41
C GLN A 312 -7.27 -27.91 -18.81
N GLN A 313 -8.28 -28.54 -18.27
CA GLN A 313 -9.33 -27.89 -17.51
C GLN A 313 -8.89 -27.74 -16.06
N VAL A 314 -9.08 -26.52 -15.53
CA VAL A 314 -8.89 -26.18 -14.13
C VAL A 314 -10.26 -25.83 -13.56
N ASP A 315 -10.70 -26.59 -12.56
CA ASP A 315 -11.97 -26.34 -11.87
C ASP A 315 -11.75 -25.20 -10.85
N VAL A 316 -12.35 -24.06 -11.14
CA VAL A 316 -12.31 -22.84 -10.31
C VAL A 316 -13.67 -22.53 -9.67
N SER A 317 -14.61 -23.48 -9.70
CA SER A 317 -15.97 -23.33 -9.16
C SER A 317 -16.03 -23.09 -7.65
N ASN A 318 -14.94 -23.37 -6.93
CA ASN A 318 -14.81 -23.09 -5.50
C ASN A 318 -14.31 -21.68 -5.19
N LEU A 319 -13.92 -20.91 -6.23
CA LEU A 319 -13.54 -19.52 -6.05
C LEU A 319 -14.82 -18.66 -6.05
N PRO A 320 -14.96 -17.71 -5.14
CA PRO A 320 -16.01 -16.69 -5.20
C PRO A 320 -16.01 -15.94 -6.56
N GLU A 321 -17.14 -15.36 -6.91
CA GLU A 321 -17.20 -14.43 -8.04
C GLU A 321 -16.19 -13.31 -7.82
N GLY A 322 -15.40 -12.98 -8.85
CA GLY A 322 -14.36 -11.98 -8.70
C GLY A 322 -13.22 -12.13 -9.71
N MET A 323 -12.21 -11.26 -9.56
CA MET A 323 -11.03 -11.21 -10.41
C MET A 323 -9.88 -12.00 -9.78
N TYR A 324 -9.24 -12.84 -10.59
CA TYR A 324 -8.13 -13.69 -10.18
C TYR A 324 -7.01 -13.65 -11.21
N PHE A 325 -5.84 -14.11 -10.79
CA PHE A 325 -4.71 -14.37 -11.67
C PHE A 325 -4.41 -15.86 -11.69
N ILE A 326 -3.96 -16.37 -12.83
CA ILE A 326 -3.38 -17.70 -12.95
C ILE A 326 -1.95 -17.55 -13.47
N THR A 327 -1.00 -18.13 -12.74
CA THR A 327 0.40 -18.20 -13.16
C THR A 327 0.72 -19.62 -13.57
N VAL A 328 1.32 -19.79 -14.75
CA VAL A 328 1.80 -21.09 -15.28
C VAL A 328 3.24 -20.90 -15.73
N GLY A 329 4.18 -21.57 -15.09
CA GLY A 329 5.61 -21.29 -15.33
C GLY A 329 5.96 -19.85 -14.95
N GLU A 330 6.49 -19.08 -15.92
CA GLU A 330 6.81 -17.65 -15.77
C GLU A 330 5.68 -16.72 -16.26
N GLY A 331 4.65 -17.27 -16.92
CA GLY A 331 3.53 -16.48 -17.46
C GLY A 331 2.42 -16.28 -16.42
N THR A 332 1.77 -15.12 -16.43
CA THR A 332 0.60 -14.82 -15.60
C THR A 332 -0.50 -14.19 -16.46
N GLN A 333 -1.73 -14.66 -16.30
CA GLN A 333 -2.91 -14.10 -16.97
C GLN A 333 -4.03 -13.83 -15.96
N LYS A 334 -4.82 -12.79 -16.24
CA LYS A 334 -5.99 -12.39 -15.46
C LYS A 334 -7.24 -13.11 -15.99
N PHE A 335 -8.11 -13.56 -15.06
CA PHE A 335 -9.44 -14.08 -15.41
C PHE A 335 -10.47 -13.64 -14.37
N VAL A 336 -11.75 -13.73 -14.78
CA VAL A 336 -12.91 -13.37 -13.95
C VAL A 336 -13.75 -14.61 -13.76
N VAL A 337 -14.19 -14.88 -12.53
CA VAL A 337 -15.19 -15.89 -12.16
C VAL A 337 -16.51 -15.17 -11.96
N ASN A 338 -17.56 -15.63 -12.67
CA ASN A 338 -18.95 -15.13 -12.54
C ASN A 338 -19.75 -16.04 -11.62
#